data_5b03080604269277906b07b9f95e7c13
#
_entry.id   5b03080604269277906b07b9f95e7c13
#
_cell.length_a   1.000
_cell.length_b   1.000
_cell.length_c   1.000
_cell.angle_alpha   90.00
_cell.angle_beta   90.00
_cell.angle_gamma   90.00
#
_symmetry.space_group_name_H-M   'P 1'
#
loop_
_entity.id
_entity.type
_entity.pdbx_description
1 polymer ?
#
loop_
_entity_poly.entity_id
_entity_poly.type
_entity_poly.pdbx_seq_one_letter_code
_entity_poly.pdbx_strand_id
1 'polypeptide(L)'
;SITVLGGSAATSFKDDQSKSWPYLLKTALPPEIDFRVETRGGLTFVRAITELADFPDEDLLIFHFGTSIGWPVSVVRAGHRLGIDFTSEFGFHQPAYVSKSLSSRIKRAAKVRFRNTVKYFLYFAGLYKSRISRREIEDQISAVVHLARHQSKRIMWIQHQALQNRRIFLERRSYERYYKEILRALEKYKSPEFTVVTLPDSFLKQENYLLDCVHLSEQGHREMYKLVREAFKNG
;
A
#
# COMPACT_ATOMS: atom_id res chain seq x y z
N SER A 1 -1.50 20.64 12.96
CA SER A 1 -1.31 19.19 13.09
C SER A 1 -1.29 18.50 11.73
N ILE A 2 -0.50 17.44 11.61
CA ILE A 2 -0.39 16.61 10.42
C ILE A 2 -0.38 15.14 10.85
N THR A 3 -1.27 14.34 10.28
CA THR A 3 -1.23 12.89 10.51
C THR A 3 -1.04 12.12 9.21
N VAL A 4 -0.11 11.16 9.23
CA VAL A 4 0.11 10.19 8.16
C VAL A 4 -0.54 8.87 8.55
N LEU A 5 -1.59 8.47 7.83
CA LEU A 5 -2.21 7.16 7.94
C LEU A 5 -1.74 6.28 6.77
N GLY A 6 -0.88 5.32 7.05
CA GLY A 6 -0.23 4.55 6.01
C GLY A 6 -0.24 3.04 6.22
N GLY A 7 -0.21 2.31 5.11
CA GLY A 7 0.03 0.87 5.10
C GLY A 7 1.52 0.53 5.19
N SER A 8 1.85 -0.73 5.01
CA SER A 8 3.24 -1.23 5.04
C SER A 8 4.17 -0.57 4.02
N ALA A 9 3.65 0.05 2.97
CA ALA A 9 4.44 0.83 2.01
C ALA A 9 4.93 2.17 2.58
N ALA A 10 4.30 2.67 3.65
CA ALA A 10 4.72 3.90 4.33
C ALA A 10 5.84 3.66 5.35
N THR A 11 6.09 2.42 5.74
CA THR A 11 7.09 2.05 6.75
C THR A 11 8.31 1.37 6.15
N SER A 12 9.47 1.56 6.78
CA SER A 12 10.64 0.75 6.48
C SER A 12 10.50 -0.64 7.12
N PHE A 13 10.81 -1.70 6.38
CA PHE A 13 10.87 -3.08 6.90
C PHE A 13 12.14 -3.39 7.69
N LYS A 14 13.08 -2.49 7.74
CA LYS A 14 14.24 -2.58 8.60
C LYS A 14 13.90 -1.93 9.93
N ASP A 15 14.61 -2.32 10.96
CA ASP A 15 14.40 -1.84 12.34
C ASP A 15 14.53 -0.31 12.50
N ASP A 16 15.00 0.38 11.47
CA ASP A 16 15.21 1.83 11.46
C ASP A 16 14.05 2.56 10.71
N GLN A 17 13.03 2.92 11.45
CA GLN A 17 11.89 3.69 10.97
C GLN A 17 12.28 5.12 10.52
N SER A 18 13.39 5.67 11.05
CA SER A 18 13.82 7.03 10.72
C SER A 18 14.09 7.25 9.22
N LYS A 19 14.34 6.17 8.48
CA LYS A 19 14.59 6.18 7.03
C LYS A 19 13.32 6.10 6.18
N SER A 20 12.16 5.90 6.79
CA SER A 20 10.91 5.90 6.04
C SER A 20 10.47 7.33 5.70
N TRP A 21 9.79 7.50 4.57
CA TRP A 21 9.41 8.82 4.06
C TRP A 21 8.59 9.66 5.05
N PRO A 22 7.69 9.11 5.89
CA PRO A 22 6.96 9.94 6.85
C PRO A 22 7.90 10.55 7.91
N TYR A 23 8.88 9.78 8.37
CA TYR A 23 9.86 10.30 9.35
C TYR A 23 10.87 11.27 8.72
N LEU A 24 11.23 11.07 7.46
CA LEU A 24 12.02 12.06 6.71
C LEU A 24 11.23 13.37 6.57
N LEU A 25 9.92 13.30 6.33
CA LEU A 25 9.06 14.49 6.29
C LEU A 25 8.97 15.14 7.66
N LYS A 26 8.73 14.37 8.72
CA LYS A 26 8.70 14.86 10.10
C LYS A 26 9.98 15.65 10.46
N THR A 27 11.14 15.10 10.13
CA THR A 27 12.43 15.74 10.44
C THR A 27 12.66 17.05 9.66
N ALA A 28 12.00 17.19 8.49
CA ALA A 28 12.13 18.38 7.64
C ALA A 28 11.11 19.49 7.96
N LEU A 29 10.16 19.21 8.85
CA LEU A 29 9.14 20.18 9.28
C LEU A 29 9.60 20.93 10.55
N PRO A 30 9.10 22.15 10.79
CA PRO A 30 9.31 22.86 12.05
C PRO A 30 8.86 22.02 13.25
N PRO A 31 9.61 22.07 14.38
CA PRO A 31 9.31 21.24 15.56
C PRO A 31 7.97 21.58 16.24
N GLU A 32 7.39 22.75 15.95
CA GLU A 32 6.10 23.19 16.46
C GLU A 32 4.94 22.44 15.81
N ILE A 33 5.15 21.79 14.68
CA ILE A 33 4.12 21.03 14.00
C ILE A 33 3.91 19.69 14.72
N ASP A 34 2.72 19.49 15.27
CA ASP A 34 2.30 18.16 15.76
C ASP A 34 2.20 17.21 14.57
N PHE A 35 3.19 16.32 14.44
CA PHE A 35 3.29 15.37 13.33
C PHE A 35 3.20 13.93 13.85
N ARG A 36 2.15 13.24 13.45
CA ARG A 36 1.85 11.86 13.84
C ARG A 36 2.01 10.90 12.68
N VAL A 37 2.50 9.72 12.96
CA VAL A 37 2.66 8.63 11.97
C VAL A 37 1.94 7.40 12.48
N GLU A 38 0.78 7.13 11.91
CA GLU A 38 -0.03 5.95 12.19
C GLU A 38 0.11 4.96 11.04
N THR A 39 0.92 3.94 11.24
CA THR A 39 1.16 2.94 10.22
C THR A 39 0.63 1.58 10.64
N ARG A 40 -0.14 0.97 9.75
CA ARG A 40 -0.77 -0.33 9.98
C ARG A 40 -0.46 -1.27 8.83
N GLY A 41 0.09 -2.43 9.14
CA GLY A 41 0.28 -3.46 8.12
C GLY A 41 -1.05 -3.84 7.47
N GLY A 42 -1.09 -3.84 6.13
CA GLY A 42 -2.29 -4.20 5.39
C GLY A 42 -3.44 -3.20 5.51
N LEU A 43 -3.16 -1.91 5.64
CA LEU A 43 -4.19 -0.87 5.65
C LEU A 43 -5.08 -0.97 4.40
N THR A 44 -6.37 -1.21 4.62
CA THR A 44 -7.43 -1.21 3.60
C THR A 44 -8.32 0.02 3.77
N PHE A 45 -9.16 0.33 2.78
CA PHE A 45 -10.12 1.44 2.91
C PHE A 45 -11.10 1.21 4.07
N VAL A 46 -11.60 -0.02 4.23
CA VAL A 46 -12.50 -0.37 5.34
C VAL A 46 -11.84 -0.11 6.70
N ARG A 47 -10.58 -0.50 6.83
CA ARG A 47 -9.83 -0.27 8.07
C ARG A 47 -9.57 1.23 8.29
N ALA A 48 -9.25 1.97 7.23
CA ALA A 48 -9.09 3.42 7.33
C ALA A 48 -10.39 4.11 7.80
N ILE A 49 -11.55 3.68 7.30
CA ILE A 49 -12.86 4.17 7.77
C ILE A 49 -13.01 3.97 9.29
N THR A 50 -12.69 2.77 9.77
CA THR A 50 -12.79 2.47 11.21
C THR A 50 -11.83 3.31 12.04
N GLU A 51 -10.60 3.47 11.58
CA GLU A 51 -9.59 4.26 12.30
C GLU A 51 -9.91 5.76 12.27
N LEU A 52 -10.43 6.29 11.15
CA LEU A 52 -10.83 7.69 11.04
C LEU A 52 -11.94 8.09 12.01
N ALA A 53 -12.82 7.17 12.40
CA ALA A 53 -13.92 7.47 13.30
C ALA A 53 -13.44 8.03 14.66
N ASP A 54 -12.25 7.66 15.10
CA ASP A 54 -11.66 8.05 16.39
C ASP A 54 -10.54 9.10 16.24
N PHE A 55 -10.31 9.62 15.02
CA PHE A 55 -9.24 10.59 14.79
C PHE A 55 -9.65 12.01 15.23
N PRO A 56 -8.73 12.77 15.85
CA PRO A 56 -8.95 14.19 16.13
C PRO A 56 -8.93 15.03 14.85
N ASP A 57 -9.43 16.25 14.96
CA ASP A 57 -9.35 17.22 13.86
C ASP A 57 -7.89 17.54 13.51
N GLU A 58 -7.57 17.47 12.23
CA GLU A 58 -6.23 17.68 11.71
C GLU A 58 -6.19 18.84 10.69
N ASP A 59 -5.06 19.52 10.57
CA ASP A 59 -4.89 20.49 9.49
C ASP A 59 -4.60 19.80 8.16
N LEU A 60 -3.88 18.67 8.20
CA LEU A 60 -3.59 17.86 7.03
C LEU A 60 -3.59 16.36 7.39
N LEU A 61 -4.36 15.59 6.65
CA LEU A 61 -4.36 14.13 6.71
C LEU A 61 -3.72 13.55 5.46
N ILE A 62 -2.66 12.77 5.62
CA ILE A 62 -1.94 12.13 4.51
C ILE A 62 -2.23 10.63 4.51
N PHE A 63 -2.90 10.14 3.48
CA PHE A 63 -3.09 8.72 3.25
C PHE A 63 -2.00 8.13 2.38
N HIS A 64 -1.47 6.99 2.76
CA HIS A 64 -0.62 6.17 1.89
C HIS A 64 -1.14 4.74 1.83
N PHE A 65 -2.05 4.50 0.89
CA PHE A 65 -2.59 3.16 0.67
C PHE A 65 -1.64 2.32 -0.18
N GLY A 66 -1.36 1.12 0.31
CA GLY A 66 -0.56 0.13 -0.39
C GLY A 66 -1.35 -0.63 -1.46
N THR A 67 -0.69 -1.62 -2.04
CA THR A 67 -1.26 -2.50 -3.08
C THR A 67 -2.17 -3.61 -2.53
N SER A 68 -2.27 -3.76 -1.21
CA SER A 68 -3.03 -4.82 -0.54
C SER A 68 -4.52 -4.86 -0.91
N ILE A 69 -5.06 -3.72 -1.33
CA ILE A 69 -6.45 -3.58 -1.78
C ILE A 69 -6.70 -4.36 -3.08
N GLY A 70 -5.71 -4.44 -3.97
CA GLY A 70 -5.80 -5.15 -5.26
C GLY A 70 -5.56 -6.67 -5.17
N TRP A 71 -5.42 -7.25 -3.97
CA TRP A 71 -5.10 -8.65 -3.84
C TRP A 71 -6.28 -9.57 -4.10
N PRO A 72 -6.07 -10.64 -4.88
CA PRO A 72 -7.11 -11.60 -5.14
C PRO A 72 -7.44 -12.43 -3.90
N VAL A 73 -8.70 -12.46 -3.52
CA VAL A 73 -9.21 -13.13 -2.30
C VAL A 73 -9.73 -14.53 -2.57
N SER A 74 -9.95 -14.86 -3.82
CA SER A 74 -10.39 -16.22 -4.18
C SER A 74 -9.50 -17.31 -3.58
N VAL A 75 -8.19 -17.04 -3.45
CA VAL A 75 -7.23 -17.94 -2.80
C VAL A 75 -7.55 -18.12 -1.32
N VAL A 76 -7.84 -17.05 -0.60
CA VAL A 76 -8.16 -17.09 0.84
C VAL A 76 -9.48 -17.82 1.07
N ARG A 77 -10.52 -17.53 0.27
CA ARG A 77 -11.82 -18.21 0.37
C ARG A 77 -11.75 -19.70 0.01
N ALA A 78 -10.98 -20.04 -1.03
CA ALA A 78 -10.76 -21.44 -1.39
C ALA A 78 -9.97 -22.17 -0.29
N GLY A 79 -8.96 -21.52 0.31
CA GLY A 79 -8.23 -22.07 1.44
C GLY A 79 -9.10 -22.32 2.65
N HIS A 80 -9.91 -21.34 3.06
CA HIS A 80 -10.86 -21.54 4.17
C HIS A 80 -11.82 -22.72 3.95
N ARG A 81 -12.31 -22.89 2.70
CA ARG A 81 -13.15 -24.06 2.36
C ARG A 81 -12.40 -25.39 2.44
N LEU A 82 -11.10 -25.38 2.27
CA LEU A 82 -10.21 -26.54 2.33
C LEU A 82 -9.53 -26.71 3.71
N GLY A 83 -9.91 -25.89 4.70
CA GLY A 83 -9.28 -25.88 6.02
C GLY A 83 -7.83 -25.36 6.02
N ILE A 84 -7.41 -24.69 4.96
CA ILE A 84 -6.05 -24.14 4.81
C ILE A 84 -6.09 -22.63 5.05
N ASP A 85 -5.39 -22.17 6.09
CA ASP A 85 -5.23 -20.72 6.32
C ASP A 85 -4.15 -20.13 5.41
N PHE A 86 -4.60 -19.62 4.26
CA PHE A 86 -3.71 -18.92 3.33
C PHE A 86 -3.33 -17.51 3.79
N THR A 87 -3.95 -16.97 4.83
CA THR A 87 -3.64 -15.63 5.33
C THR A 87 -2.37 -15.60 6.17
N SER A 88 -2.14 -16.61 7.00
CA SER A 88 -0.99 -16.69 7.88
C SER A 88 0.25 -17.32 7.22
N GLU A 89 0.06 -18.42 6.49
CA GLU A 89 1.18 -19.15 5.89
C GLU A 89 1.58 -18.71 4.49
N PHE A 90 0.62 -18.20 3.71
CA PHE A 90 0.83 -17.68 2.36
C PHE A 90 0.81 -16.16 2.31
N GLY A 91 0.84 -15.51 3.47
CA GLY A 91 0.96 -14.07 3.57
C GLY A 91 2.04 -13.58 2.62
N PHE A 92 1.67 -12.71 1.70
CA PHE A 92 2.55 -12.09 0.69
C PHE A 92 3.73 -11.38 1.32
N HIS A 93 3.69 -11.20 2.62
CA HIS A 93 4.52 -10.33 3.41
C HIS A 93 5.62 -10.98 4.22
N GLN A 94 5.84 -12.28 4.08
CA GLN A 94 7.14 -12.67 4.60
C GLN A 94 8.17 -12.19 3.60
N PRO A 95 8.87 -11.12 3.94
CA PRO A 95 9.94 -10.61 3.12
C PRO A 95 10.87 -11.75 2.79
N ALA A 96 11.39 -11.75 1.57
CA ALA A 96 12.50 -12.61 1.19
C ALA A 96 13.77 -12.25 1.98
N TYR A 97 13.61 -11.85 3.27
CA TYR A 97 14.69 -11.39 4.12
C TYR A 97 15.59 -12.53 4.46
N VAL A 98 16.72 -12.39 3.89
CA VAL A 98 18.03 -12.73 4.36
C VAL A 98 18.01 -13.66 5.57
N SER A 99 17.59 -14.90 5.34
CA SER A 99 18.03 -15.97 6.22
C SER A 99 19.50 -16.25 5.89
N LYS A 100 20.37 -16.10 6.87
CA LYS A 100 21.81 -16.40 6.74
C LYS A 100 22.05 -17.90 6.46
N SER A 101 21.08 -18.77 6.75
CA SER A 101 21.18 -20.20 6.59
C SER A 101 20.75 -20.66 5.18
N LEU A 102 21.58 -21.47 4.53
CA LEU A 102 21.35 -22.05 3.21
C LEU A 102 20.08 -22.93 3.20
N SER A 103 19.86 -23.74 4.22
CA SER A 103 18.68 -24.61 4.36
C SER A 103 17.38 -23.80 4.39
N SER A 104 17.37 -22.68 5.10
CA SER A 104 16.21 -21.77 5.16
C SER A 104 15.96 -21.07 3.81
N ARG A 105 17.02 -20.77 3.05
CA ARG A 105 16.89 -20.21 1.68
C ARG A 105 16.26 -21.23 0.74
N ILE A 106 16.70 -22.49 0.78
CA ILE A 106 16.15 -23.57 -0.06
C ILE A 106 14.68 -23.85 0.27
N LYS A 107 14.34 -24.01 1.58
CA LYS A 107 12.95 -24.20 2.02
C LYS A 107 12.06 -23.06 1.57
N ARG A 108 12.54 -21.83 1.66
CA ARG A 108 11.82 -20.63 1.21
C ARG A 108 11.64 -20.61 -0.31
N ALA A 109 12.68 -20.93 -1.08
CA ALA A 109 12.59 -21.01 -2.54
C ALA A 109 11.56 -22.07 -2.99
N ALA A 110 11.55 -23.24 -2.36
CA ALA A 110 10.56 -24.29 -2.60
C ALA A 110 9.13 -23.82 -2.24
N LYS A 111 8.95 -23.16 -1.08
CA LYS A 111 7.64 -22.61 -0.66
C LYS A 111 7.14 -21.54 -1.65
N VAL A 112 8.01 -20.64 -2.11
CA VAL A 112 7.66 -19.61 -3.12
C VAL A 112 7.29 -20.25 -4.45
N ARG A 113 8.06 -21.27 -4.90
CA ARG A 113 7.78 -21.98 -6.15
C ARG A 113 6.44 -22.72 -6.10
N PHE A 114 6.18 -23.46 -5.02
CA PHE A 114 4.90 -24.12 -4.78
C PHE A 114 3.74 -23.10 -4.79
N ARG A 115 3.85 -22.02 -4.05
CA ARG A 115 2.85 -20.96 -4.01
C ARG A 115 2.56 -20.37 -5.39
N ASN A 116 3.59 -20.11 -6.17
CA ASN A 116 3.41 -19.58 -7.53
C ASN A 116 2.72 -20.60 -8.43
N THR A 117 3.05 -21.89 -8.33
CA THR A 117 2.37 -22.96 -9.07
C THR A 117 0.87 -23.01 -8.71
N VAL A 118 0.52 -22.95 -7.41
CA VAL A 118 -0.88 -22.90 -6.98
C VAL A 118 -1.60 -21.66 -7.52
N LYS A 119 -0.95 -20.50 -7.51
CA LYS A 119 -1.52 -19.28 -8.09
C LYS A 119 -1.77 -19.41 -9.59
N TYR A 120 -0.83 -19.99 -10.34
CA TYR A 120 -1.02 -20.25 -11.78
C TYR A 120 -2.21 -21.16 -12.01
N PHE A 121 -2.32 -22.24 -11.26
CA PHE A 121 -3.46 -23.16 -11.36
C PHE A 121 -4.78 -22.46 -11.09
N LEU A 122 -4.88 -21.69 -10.01
CA LEU A 122 -6.08 -20.91 -9.68
C LEU A 122 -6.41 -19.86 -10.73
N TYR A 123 -5.39 -19.23 -11.33
CA TYR A 123 -5.58 -18.28 -12.42
C TYR A 123 -6.21 -18.94 -13.65
N PHE A 124 -5.65 -20.07 -14.09
CA PHE A 124 -6.17 -20.81 -15.25
C PHE A 124 -7.55 -21.43 -14.98
N ALA A 125 -7.84 -21.82 -13.75
CA ALA A 125 -9.16 -22.26 -13.33
C ALA A 125 -10.20 -21.12 -13.20
N GLY A 126 -9.82 -19.87 -13.52
CA GLY A 126 -10.72 -18.71 -13.39
C GLY A 126 -11.08 -18.34 -11.94
N LEU A 127 -10.40 -18.96 -10.97
CA LEU A 127 -10.64 -18.75 -9.54
C LEU A 127 -9.82 -17.59 -8.95
N TYR A 128 -8.89 -17.05 -9.73
CA TYR A 128 -8.04 -15.92 -9.32
C TYR A 128 -8.73 -14.59 -9.64
N LYS A 129 -9.76 -14.29 -8.87
CA LYS A 129 -10.54 -13.05 -9.02
C LYS A 129 -10.20 -12.05 -7.93
N SER A 130 -10.22 -10.79 -8.28
CA SER A 130 -10.02 -9.74 -7.32
C SER A 130 -11.19 -9.65 -6.32
N ARG A 131 -10.88 -9.15 -5.13
CA ARG A 131 -11.78 -9.15 -3.96
C ARG A 131 -12.94 -8.21 -4.09
N ILE A 132 -12.72 -7.08 -4.73
CA ILE A 132 -13.58 -5.90 -4.63
C ILE A 132 -14.04 -5.55 -6.04
N SER A 133 -15.33 -5.30 -6.21
CA SER A 133 -15.90 -4.78 -7.43
C SER A 133 -15.52 -3.29 -7.60
N ARG A 134 -15.65 -2.77 -8.82
CA ARG A 134 -15.44 -1.35 -9.10
C ARG A 134 -16.36 -0.47 -8.22
N ARG A 135 -17.63 -0.83 -8.10
CA ARG A 135 -18.59 -0.11 -7.27
C ARG A 135 -18.17 -0.08 -5.80
N GLU A 136 -17.75 -1.21 -5.26
CA GLU A 136 -17.22 -1.27 -3.89
C GLU A 136 -15.98 -0.39 -3.67
N ILE A 137 -15.09 -0.27 -4.67
CA ILE A 137 -13.95 0.66 -4.60
C ILE A 137 -14.45 2.09 -4.52
N GLU A 138 -15.38 2.48 -5.39
CA GLU A 138 -15.95 3.82 -5.43
C GLU A 138 -16.68 4.15 -4.11
N ASP A 139 -17.46 3.22 -3.58
CA ASP A 139 -18.20 3.38 -2.32
C ASP A 139 -17.24 3.52 -1.12
N GLN A 140 -16.20 2.67 -1.05
CA GLN A 140 -15.22 2.73 0.02
C GLN A 140 -14.36 4.01 -0.03
N ILE A 141 -13.93 4.43 -1.22
CA ILE A 141 -13.18 5.69 -1.39
C ILE A 141 -14.07 6.87 -1.00
N SER A 142 -15.34 6.86 -1.41
CA SER A 142 -16.30 7.89 -1.04
C SER A 142 -16.44 8.00 0.49
N ALA A 143 -16.56 6.87 1.17
CA ALA A 143 -16.66 6.85 2.62
C ALA A 143 -15.38 7.37 3.30
N VAL A 144 -14.19 6.95 2.85
CA VAL A 144 -12.90 7.45 3.39
C VAL A 144 -12.80 8.96 3.19
N VAL A 145 -13.08 9.46 1.98
CA VAL A 145 -12.95 10.89 1.67
C VAL A 145 -13.97 11.71 2.46
N HIS A 146 -15.20 11.22 2.59
CA HIS A 146 -16.23 11.91 3.37
C HIS A 146 -15.83 12.04 4.83
N LEU A 147 -15.43 10.96 5.48
CA LEU A 147 -14.96 10.99 6.86
C LEU A 147 -13.73 11.88 7.02
N ALA A 148 -12.74 11.74 6.13
CA ALA A 148 -11.53 12.55 6.20
C ALA A 148 -11.80 14.06 6.07
N ARG A 149 -12.77 14.46 5.24
CA ARG A 149 -13.19 15.87 5.11
C ARG A 149 -13.85 16.43 6.35
N HIS A 150 -14.45 15.59 7.18
CA HIS A 150 -14.98 16.02 8.47
C HIS A 150 -13.90 16.19 9.53
N GLN A 151 -12.76 15.53 9.37
CA GLN A 151 -11.69 15.49 10.35
C GLN A 151 -10.42 16.22 9.93
N SER A 152 -10.36 16.75 8.71
CA SER A 152 -9.19 17.52 8.29
C SER A 152 -9.54 18.61 7.29
N LYS A 153 -8.79 19.71 7.40
CA LYS A 153 -8.93 20.86 6.47
C LYS A 153 -8.40 20.49 5.09
N ARG A 154 -7.38 19.63 5.04
CA ARG A 154 -6.72 19.22 3.80
C ARG A 154 -6.42 17.75 3.81
N ILE A 155 -6.50 17.14 2.63
CA ILE A 155 -6.22 15.71 2.45
C ILE A 155 -5.19 15.56 1.33
N MET A 156 -4.17 14.76 1.62
CA MET A 156 -3.21 14.28 0.61
C MET A 156 -3.33 12.77 0.47
N TRP A 157 -3.66 12.29 -0.71
CA TRP A 157 -3.81 10.88 -0.99
C TRP A 157 -2.65 10.38 -1.84
N ILE A 158 -1.82 9.51 -1.27
CA ILE A 158 -0.74 8.84 -1.98
C ILE A 158 -1.23 7.46 -2.40
N GLN A 159 -1.35 7.24 -3.70
CA GLN A 159 -1.69 5.94 -4.24
C GLN A 159 -0.44 5.17 -4.62
N HIS A 160 -0.10 4.18 -3.81
CA HIS A 160 1.05 3.33 -4.08
C HIS A 160 0.82 2.41 -5.27
N GLN A 161 1.85 2.26 -6.09
CA GLN A 161 1.87 1.35 -7.24
C GLN A 161 2.99 0.32 -7.05
N ALA A 162 2.69 -0.96 -7.27
CA ALA A 162 3.71 -2.00 -7.28
C ALA A 162 4.57 -1.90 -8.55
N LEU A 163 5.86 -2.20 -8.41
CA LEU A 163 6.75 -2.30 -9.57
C LEU A 163 6.31 -3.44 -10.49
N GLN A 164 6.13 -3.13 -11.75
CA GLN A 164 5.76 -4.09 -12.78
C GLN A 164 6.96 -4.98 -13.16
N ASN A 165 7.06 -6.14 -12.53
CA ASN A 165 8.13 -7.08 -12.74
C ASN A 165 7.57 -8.49 -13.03
N ARG A 166 8.37 -9.36 -13.67
CA ARG A 166 8.04 -10.77 -13.93
C ARG A 166 7.70 -11.57 -12.67
N ARG A 167 8.20 -11.14 -11.50
CA ARG A 167 7.97 -11.79 -10.20
C ARG A 167 6.53 -11.67 -9.72
N ILE A 168 5.80 -10.63 -10.14
CA ILE A 168 4.39 -10.38 -9.79
C ILE A 168 3.50 -10.45 -11.03
N PHE A 169 3.88 -11.23 -12.02
CA PHE A 169 3.23 -11.27 -13.34
C PHE A 169 1.72 -11.55 -13.26
N LEU A 170 1.29 -12.46 -12.39
CA LEU A 170 -0.14 -12.80 -12.25
C LEU A 170 -0.93 -11.68 -11.54
N GLU A 171 -0.31 -11.05 -10.56
CA GLU A 171 -0.89 -9.95 -9.81
C GLU A 171 -0.87 -8.64 -10.58
N ARG A 172 0.03 -8.51 -11.55
CA ARG A 172 0.24 -7.27 -12.31
C ARG A 172 -1.04 -6.71 -12.89
N ARG A 173 -1.81 -7.54 -13.65
CA ARG A 173 -3.06 -7.09 -14.27
C ARG A 173 -4.10 -6.66 -13.24
N SER A 174 -4.14 -7.36 -12.11
CA SER A 174 -5.01 -7.01 -11.00
C SER A 174 -4.61 -5.66 -10.40
N TYR A 175 -3.32 -5.46 -10.09
CA TYR A 175 -2.81 -4.20 -9.55
C TYR A 175 -3.00 -3.02 -10.49
N GLU A 176 -2.69 -3.18 -11.78
CA GLU A 176 -2.90 -2.13 -12.79
C GLU A 176 -4.36 -1.73 -12.89
N ARG A 177 -5.26 -2.71 -12.91
CA ARG A 177 -6.69 -2.46 -12.95
C ARG A 177 -7.15 -1.71 -11.72
N TYR A 178 -6.78 -2.18 -10.52
CA TYR A 178 -7.14 -1.52 -9.27
C TYR A 178 -6.58 -0.11 -9.16
N TYR A 179 -5.32 0.05 -9.48
CA TYR A 179 -4.68 1.36 -9.50
C TYR A 179 -5.46 2.35 -10.37
N LYS A 180 -5.79 1.95 -11.60
CA LYS A 180 -6.57 2.79 -12.53
C LYS A 180 -7.98 3.10 -12.00
N GLU A 181 -8.67 2.10 -11.43
CA GLU A 181 -10.02 2.31 -10.87
C GLU A 181 -9.98 3.22 -9.64
N ILE A 182 -8.98 3.10 -8.79
CA ILE A 182 -8.79 3.99 -7.64
C ILE A 182 -8.53 5.43 -8.12
N LEU A 183 -7.58 5.63 -9.04
CA LEU A 183 -7.29 6.96 -9.57
C LEU A 183 -8.53 7.59 -10.21
N ARG A 184 -9.29 6.82 -10.98
CA ARG A 184 -10.55 7.29 -11.57
C ARG A 184 -11.57 7.69 -10.50
N ALA A 185 -11.69 6.92 -9.42
CA ALA A 185 -12.59 7.26 -8.31
C ALA A 185 -12.14 8.52 -7.57
N LEU A 186 -10.84 8.75 -7.44
CA LEU A 186 -10.27 9.92 -6.77
C LEU A 186 -10.38 11.21 -7.60
N GLU A 187 -10.46 11.09 -8.93
CA GLU A 187 -10.49 12.25 -9.83
C GLU A 187 -11.61 13.23 -9.51
N LYS A 188 -12.78 12.71 -9.13
CA LYS A 188 -13.97 13.52 -8.77
C LYS A 188 -13.85 14.29 -7.45
N TYR A 189 -12.82 14.00 -6.64
CA TYR A 189 -12.59 14.67 -5.36
C TYR A 189 -11.49 15.71 -5.41
N LYS A 190 -10.74 15.81 -6.52
CA LYS A 190 -9.66 16.80 -6.67
C LYS A 190 -10.17 18.22 -6.42
N SER A 191 -9.50 18.90 -5.53
CA SER A 191 -9.76 20.29 -5.16
C SER A 191 -8.49 20.86 -4.53
N PRO A 192 -8.41 22.17 -4.23
CA PRO A 192 -7.29 22.72 -3.46
C PRO A 192 -7.06 22.02 -2.11
N GLU A 193 -8.12 21.51 -1.50
CA GLU A 193 -8.07 20.81 -0.21
C GLU A 193 -7.82 19.29 -0.37
N PHE A 194 -7.89 18.74 -1.58
CA PHE A 194 -7.71 17.30 -1.85
C PHE A 194 -6.70 17.05 -2.96
N THR A 195 -5.48 16.72 -2.55
CA THR A 195 -4.36 16.45 -3.47
C THR A 195 -4.14 14.95 -3.64
N VAL A 196 -4.04 14.48 -4.88
CA VAL A 196 -3.67 13.09 -5.20
C VAL A 196 -2.23 13.04 -5.70
N VAL A 197 -1.37 12.35 -4.97
CA VAL A 197 0.02 12.10 -5.36
C VAL A 197 0.11 10.79 -6.11
N THR A 198 0.44 10.86 -7.38
CA THR A 198 0.68 9.68 -8.23
C THR A 198 2.17 9.47 -8.42
N LEU A 199 2.59 8.21 -8.51
CA LEU A 199 4.00 7.89 -8.76
C LEU A 199 4.31 8.05 -10.24
N PRO A 200 5.28 8.89 -10.62
CA PRO A 200 5.69 9.02 -12.01
C PRO A 200 6.43 7.76 -12.50
N ASP A 201 6.48 7.55 -13.80
CA ASP A 201 7.19 6.39 -14.40
C ASP A 201 8.67 6.34 -14.00
N SER A 202 9.29 7.51 -13.80
CA SER A 202 10.66 7.62 -13.29
C SER A 202 10.85 7.04 -11.89
N PHE A 203 9.77 6.93 -11.09
CA PHE A 203 9.79 6.30 -9.78
C PHE A 203 9.73 4.78 -9.88
N LEU A 204 9.11 4.21 -10.90
CA LEU A 204 8.86 2.79 -11.06
C LEU A 204 10.12 2.01 -11.50
N LYS A 205 11.20 2.13 -10.71
CA LYS A 205 12.49 1.47 -10.94
C LYS A 205 12.78 0.46 -9.82
N GLN A 206 13.54 -0.60 -10.15
CA GLN A 206 13.87 -1.66 -9.19
C GLN A 206 14.60 -1.13 -7.95
N GLU A 207 15.42 -0.11 -8.08
CA GLU A 207 16.17 0.51 -6.98
C GLU A 207 15.27 1.14 -5.90
N ASN A 208 14.07 1.59 -6.29
CA ASN A 208 13.09 2.19 -5.38
C ASN A 208 12.24 1.14 -4.65
N TYR A 209 12.38 -0.14 -5.01
CA TYR A 209 11.58 -1.21 -4.42
C TYR A 209 12.47 -2.32 -3.83
N LEU A 210 11.93 -2.99 -2.82
CA LEU A 210 12.51 -4.23 -2.33
C LEU A 210 12.30 -5.36 -3.36
N LEU A 211 12.91 -6.52 -3.11
CA LEU A 211 12.82 -7.69 -4.01
C LEU A 211 11.40 -8.22 -4.22
N ASP A 212 10.47 -7.85 -3.36
CA ASP A 212 9.04 -8.20 -3.50
C ASP A 212 8.29 -7.32 -4.49
N CYS A 213 8.92 -6.24 -4.99
CA CYS A 213 8.36 -5.30 -5.96
C CYS A 213 7.14 -4.50 -5.45
N VAL A 214 6.87 -4.53 -4.14
CA VAL A 214 5.73 -3.88 -3.49
C VAL A 214 6.19 -2.86 -2.46
N HIS A 215 7.13 -3.23 -1.61
CA HIS A 215 7.62 -2.35 -0.55
C HIS A 215 8.77 -1.48 -1.04
N LEU A 216 8.83 -0.27 -0.50
CA LEU A 216 9.88 0.67 -0.85
C LEU A 216 11.23 0.25 -0.26
N SER A 217 12.29 0.41 -1.03
CA SER A 217 13.67 0.39 -0.56
C SER A 217 13.98 1.69 0.20
N GLU A 218 15.15 1.79 0.81
CA GLU A 218 15.61 3.06 1.40
C GLU A 218 15.66 4.19 0.35
N GLN A 219 16.12 3.88 -0.86
CA GLN A 219 16.09 4.82 -1.97
C GLN A 219 14.66 5.22 -2.35
N GLY A 220 13.75 4.24 -2.42
CA GLY A 220 12.34 4.48 -2.71
C GLY A 220 11.66 5.37 -1.66
N HIS A 221 12.00 5.22 -0.38
CA HIS A 221 11.53 6.13 0.67
C HIS A 221 12.06 7.56 0.49
N ARG A 222 13.32 7.73 0.09
CA ARG A 222 13.86 9.06 -0.21
C ARG A 222 13.18 9.72 -1.40
N GLU A 223 12.94 8.98 -2.47
CA GLU A 223 12.22 9.50 -3.64
C GLU A 223 10.76 9.81 -3.31
N MET A 224 10.08 8.97 -2.52
CA MET A 224 8.73 9.24 -2.04
C MET A 224 8.68 10.52 -1.20
N TYR A 225 9.64 10.71 -0.30
CA TYR A 225 9.75 11.94 0.48
C TYR A 225 9.83 13.19 -0.42
N LYS A 226 10.64 13.14 -1.50
CA LYS A 226 10.74 14.28 -2.44
C LYS A 226 9.39 14.60 -3.09
N LEU A 227 8.69 13.56 -3.58
CA LEU A 227 7.37 13.71 -4.20
C LEU A 227 6.32 14.30 -3.24
N VAL A 228 6.28 13.77 -2.02
CA VAL A 228 5.36 14.25 -0.98
C VAL A 228 5.68 15.69 -0.58
N ARG A 229 6.96 16.01 -0.40
CA ARG A 229 7.42 17.37 -0.08
C ARG A 229 7.08 18.38 -1.17
N GLU A 230 7.21 17.99 -2.43
CA GLU A 230 6.82 18.83 -3.57
C GLU A 230 5.30 19.06 -3.57
N ALA A 231 4.52 17.99 -3.43
CA ALA A 231 3.07 18.12 -3.35
C ALA A 231 2.61 18.96 -2.14
N PHE A 232 3.33 18.87 -1.03
CA PHE A 232 3.06 19.66 0.18
C PHE A 232 3.29 21.16 -0.03
N LYS A 233 4.28 21.55 -0.87
CA LYS A 233 4.58 22.95 -1.17
C LYS A 233 3.60 23.58 -2.17
N ASN A 234 3.03 22.76 -3.05
CA ASN A 234 2.20 23.20 -4.17
C ASN A 234 0.70 23.21 -3.85
N GLY A 235 0.32 22.71 -2.71
CA GLY A 235 -1.05 22.70 -2.20
C GLY A 235 -1.15 23.44 -0.88
#